data_5c46e00e58fa87e3aa0561bb28e450c6
#
_entry.id   5c46e00e58fa87e3aa0561bb28e450c6
#
_cell.length_a   1.000
_cell.length_b   1.000
_cell.length_c   1.000
_cell.angle_alpha   90.00
_cell.angle_beta   90.00
_cell.angle_gamma   90.00
#
_symmetry.space_group_name_H-M   'P 1'
#
loop_
_entity.id
_entity.type
_entity.pdbx_description
1 polymer ?
#
loop_
_entity_poly.entity_id
_entity_poly.type
_entity_poly.pdbx_seq_one_letter_code
_entity_poly.pdbx_strand_id
1 'polypeptide(L)'
;MSHQYRVRNPEDVYFITFTIVDWVDVFTRPAYKQLIVDALNHCHENKGLEIYAYCLMTNHLHLLVSANHPAYLPDIIRDFKKFTSKQIVKLIEAENESRKEWILYRFEYHALFNTRVENYKVWQDGYHGIACDTVKVLVQKLNYIHKNPVRAGIVSEPEHYLYSSAVDYAGYNGMVKLTILDLGFTLQT
;
A
#
# COMPACT_ATOMS: atom_id res chain seq x y z
N MET A 1 20.51 2.99 -14.61
CA MET A 1 20.73 2.11 -13.43
C MET A 1 19.79 2.58 -12.33
N SER A 2 18.77 1.80 -12.04
CA SER A 2 17.78 2.11 -10.98
C SER A 2 18.48 1.97 -9.63
N HIS A 3 18.68 3.05 -8.92
CA HIS A 3 19.01 3.00 -7.50
C HIS A 3 17.82 2.38 -6.78
N GLN A 4 17.84 1.06 -6.60
CA GLN A 4 16.95 0.38 -5.69
C GLN A 4 17.23 0.92 -4.29
N TYR A 5 16.30 1.71 -3.74
CA TYR A 5 16.33 2.12 -2.34
C TYR A 5 16.20 0.84 -1.50
N ARG A 6 17.33 0.34 -0.99
CA ARG A 6 17.35 -0.83 -0.12
C ARG A 6 17.03 -0.37 1.30
N VAL A 7 16.19 -1.13 1.99
CA VAL A 7 16.06 -1.04 3.44
C VAL A 7 17.45 -1.28 4.04
N ARG A 8 18.02 -0.24 4.67
CA ARG A 8 19.37 -0.30 5.26
C ARG A 8 19.30 -0.76 6.70
N ASN A 9 18.34 -0.24 7.44
CA ASN A 9 18.06 -0.64 8.82
C ASN A 9 16.58 -1.08 8.89
N PRO A 10 16.29 -2.33 9.29
CA PRO A 10 14.91 -2.85 9.36
C PRO A 10 13.99 -2.08 10.31
N GLU A 11 14.56 -1.44 11.33
CA GLU A 11 13.82 -0.68 12.35
C GLU A 11 13.48 0.75 11.92
N ASP A 12 14.09 1.26 10.83
CA ASP A 12 13.78 2.58 10.31
C ASP A 12 12.37 2.62 9.72
N VAL A 13 11.75 3.79 9.79
CA VAL A 13 10.46 4.03 9.14
C VAL A 13 10.66 4.32 7.66
N TYR A 14 9.92 3.63 6.81
CA TYR A 14 9.97 3.78 5.36
C TYR A 14 8.64 4.24 4.80
N PHE A 15 8.69 5.27 3.95
CA PHE A 15 7.60 5.55 3.03
C PHE A 15 7.74 4.66 1.80
N ILE A 16 6.69 3.89 1.48
CA ILE A 16 6.68 2.90 0.40
C ILE A 16 5.47 3.13 -0.50
N THR A 17 5.66 2.94 -1.80
CA THR A 17 4.56 2.93 -2.77
C THR A 17 4.57 1.63 -3.57
N PHE A 18 3.43 0.95 -3.61
CA PHE A 18 3.16 -0.17 -4.52
C PHE A 18 2.19 0.29 -5.60
N THR A 19 2.53 0.03 -6.85
CA THR A 19 1.71 0.42 -8.00
C THR A 19 1.32 -0.82 -8.81
N ILE A 20 0.08 -0.87 -9.27
CA ILE A 20 -0.38 -1.89 -10.22
C ILE A 20 0.33 -1.66 -11.56
N VAL A 21 0.71 -2.73 -12.26
CA VAL A 21 1.28 -2.62 -13.60
C VAL A 21 0.36 -1.81 -14.50
N ASP A 22 0.94 -1.00 -15.38
CA ASP A 22 0.24 -0.08 -16.28
C ASP A 22 -0.75 0.86 -15.62
N TRP A 23 -0.63 1.07 -14.32
CA TRP A 23 -1.55 1.93 -13.56
C TRP A 23 -3.03 1.53 -13.70
N VAL A 24 -3.28 0.23 -13.89
CA VAL A 24 -4.65 -0.30 -14.01
C VAL A 24 -5.41 -0.04 -12.71
N ASP A 25 -6.57 0.60 -12.81
CA ASP A 25 -7.46 0.88 -11.68
C ASP A 25 -8.18 -0.40 -11.23
N VAL A 26 -7.52 -1.19 -10.39
CA VAL A 26 -8.04 -2.44 -9.81
C VAL A 26 -8.94 -2.13 -8.62
N PHE A 27 -8.52 -1.21 -7.75
CA PHE A 27 -9.17 -0.96 -6.48
C PHE A 27 -10.38 -0.02 -6.63
N THR A 28 -11.28 -0.32 -7.58
CA THR A 28 -12.51 0.44 -7.83
C THR A 28 -13.71 -0.10 -7.07
N ARG A 29 -13.69 -1.40 -6.71
CA ARG A 29 -14.77 -2.08 -6.00
C ARG A 29 -14.40 -2.36 -4.54
N PRO A 30 -15.37 -2.38 -3.62
CA PRO A 30 -15.12 -2.67 -2.20
C PRO A 30 -14.39 -3.99 -1.95
N ALA A 31 -14.71 -5.07 -2.68
CA ALA A 31 -14.07 -6.38 -2.50
C ALA A 31 -12.55 -6.35 -2.70
N TYR A 32 -12.06 -5.65 -3.74
CA TYR A 32 -10.62 -5.51 -3.97
C TYR A 32 -9.93 -4.66 -2.92
N LYS A 33 -10.61 -3.61 -2.45
CA LYS A 33 -10.08 -2.75 -1.37
C LYS A 33 -10.04 -3.48 -0.04
N GLN A 34 -11.09 -4.24 0.28
CA GLN A 34 -11.16 -5.04 1.52
C GLN A 34 -10.06 -6.09 1.57
N LEU A 35 -9.75 -6.76 0.46
CA LEU A 35 -8.63 -7.68 0.37
C LEU A 35 -7.30 -7.04 0.81
N ILE A 36 -7.03 -5.80 0.39
CA ILE A 36 -5.80 -5.09 0.78
C ILE A 36 -5.83 -4.73 2.26
N VAL A 37 -6.97 -4.25 2.77
CA VAL A 37 -7.18 -3.96 4.21
C VAL A 37 -6.92 -5.20 5.06
N ASP A 38 -7.52 -6.34 4.70
CA ASP A 38 -7.34 -7.61 5.43
C ASP A 38 -5.88 -8.09 5.39
N ALA A 39 -5.22 -7.95 4.23
CA ALA A 39 -3.81 -8.32 4.09
C ALA A 39 -2.89 -7.40 4.92
N LEU A 40 -3.17 -6.11 5.02
CA LEU A 40 -2.42 -5.18 5.88
C LEU A 40 -2.62 -5.52 7.36
N ASN A 41 -3.85 -5.74 7.80
CA ASN A 41 -4.17 -6.16 9.17
C ASN A 41 -3.47 -7.48 9.53
N HIS A 42 -3.49 -8.46 8.61
CA HIS A 42 -2.77 -9.71 8.81
C HIS A 42 -1.25 -9.51 8.95
N CYS A 43 -0.65 -8.64 8.14
CA CYS A 43 0.78 -8.35 8.25
C CYS A 43 1.13 -7.64 9.57
N HIS A 44 0.27 -6.72 10.01
CA HIS A 44 0.44 -6.04 11.30
C HIS A 44 0.34 -7.03 12.47
N GLU A 45 -0.68 -7.87 12.49
CA GLU A 45 -0.95 -8.80 13.61
C GLU A 45 0.00 -9.99 13.66
N ASN A 46 0.45 -10.49 12.50
CA ASN A 46 1.09 -11.82 12.42
C ASN A 46 2.48 -11.82 11.80
N LYS A 47 2.92 -10.71 11.19
CA LYS A 47 4.21 -10.65 10.47
C LYS A 47 5.17 -9.60 11.01
N GLY A 48 4.79 -8.87 12.07
CA GLY A 48 5.62 -7.84 12.66
C GLY A 48 5.73 -6.55 11.81
N LEU A 49 4.74 -6.30 10.93
CA LEU A 49 4.65 -5.03 10.22
C LEU A 49 4.07 -3.96 11.13
N GLU A 50 4.82 -2.90 11.41
CA GLU A 50 4.28 -1.69 12.01
C GLU A 50 3.77 -0.75 10.92
N ILE A 51 2.50 -0.35 11.03
CA ILE A 51 1.86 0.54 10.07
C ILE A 51 1.55 1.86 10.76
N TYR A 52 2.16 2.94 10.31
CA TYR A 52 1.94 4.29 10.85
C TYR A 52 0.94 5.08 10.00
N ALA A 53 0.96 4.89 8.70
CA ALA A 53 -0.03 5.49 7.81
C ALA A 53 -0.20 4.66 6.53
N TYR A 54 -1.39 4.77 5.93
CA TYR A 54 -1.68 4.21 4.62
C TYR A 54 -2.68 5.06 3.85
N CYS A 55 -2.66 4.91 2.53
CA CYS A 55 -3.73 5.35 1.64
C CYS A 55 -3.80 4.40 0.44
N LEU A 56 -4.94 3.73 0.27
CA LEU A 56 -5.21 2.85 -0.87
C LEU A 56 -5.98 3.61 -1.94
N MET A 57 -5.28 3.98 -3.00
CA MET A 57 -5.86 4.63 -4.19
C MET A 57 -6.41 3.57 -5.17
N THR A 58 -6.94 3.99 -6.31
CA THR A 58 -7.55 3.08 -7.29
C THR A 58 -6.56 2.10 -7.95
N ASN A 59 -5.27 2.46 -8.02
CA ASN A 59 -4.23 1.69 -8.70
C ASN A 59 -2.90 1.64 -7.96
N HIS A 60 -2.81 2.20 -6.76
CA HIS A 60 -1.61 2.16 -5.95
C HIS A 60 -1.92 2.25 -4.46
N LEU A 61 -0.96 1.82 -3.65
CA LEU A 61 -1.00 1.84 -2.20
C LEU A 61 0.23 2.58 -1.67
N HIS A 62 0.01 3.63 -0.88
CA HIS A 62 1.04 4.29 -0.10
C HIS A 62 1.04 3.77 1.33
N LEU A 63 2.24 3.55 1.87
CA LEU A 63 2.45 3.09 3.24
C LEU A 63 3.55 3.91 3.92
N LEU A 64 3.40 4.14 5.21
CA LEU A 64 4.46 4.56 6.13
C LEU A 64 4.61 3.43 7.15
N VAL A 65 5.72 2.70 7.10
CA VAL A 65 5.87 1.42 7.80
C VAL A 65 7.28 1.19 8.32
N SER A 66 7.40 0.33 9.34
CA SER A 66 8.65 -0.33 9.76
C SER A 66 8.39 -1.83 10.01
N ALA A 67 9.41 -2.56 10.39
CA ALA A 67 9.26 -3.95 10.84
C ALA A 67 9.83 -4.12 12.24
N ASN A 68 9.11 -4.84 13.10
CA ASN A 68 9.54 -5.19 14.45
C ASN A 68 10.49 -6.39 14.42
N HIS A 69 11.64 -6.28 15.09
CA HIS A 69 12.56 -7.40 15.22
C HIS A 69 11.84 -8.65 15.79
N PRO A 70 12.09 -9.89 15.27
CA PRO A 70 13.10 -10.26 14.26
C PRO A 70 12.59 -10.19 12.81
N ALA A 71 11.43 -9.61 12.53
CA ALA A 71 10.87 -9.53 11.18
C ALA A 71 11.74 -8.62 10.27
N TYR A 72 11.72 -8.93 8.96
CA TYR A 72 12.48 -8.19 7.96
C TYR A 72 11.55 -7.58 6.93
N LEU A 73 11.49 -6.25 6.86
CA LEU A 73 10.54 -5.51 6.02
C LEU A 73 10.49 -5.96 4.55
N PRO A 74 11.62 -6.20 3.84
CA PRO A 74 11.59 -6.71 2.47
C PRO A 74 10.90 -8.06 2.32
N ASP A 75 10.99 -8.95 3.31
CA ASP A 75 10.33 -10.26 3.27
C ASP A 75 8.82 -10.11 3.47
N ILE A 76 8.39 -9.25 4.39
CA ILE A 76 6.97 -8.93 4.60
C ILE A 76 6.38 -8.36 3.31
N ILE A 77 7.07 -7.40 2.68
CA ILE A 77 6.64 -6.77 1.41
C ILE A 77 6.53 -7.80 0.29
N ARG A 78 7.53 -8.68 0.14
CA ARG A 78 7.52 -9.76 -0.85
C ARG A 78 6.30 -10.65 -0.67
N ASP A 79 6.05 -11.09 0.55
CA ASP A 79 4.97 -12.02 0.88
C ASP A 79 3.59 -11.36 0.72
N PHE A 80 3.45 -10.09 1.16
CA PHE A 80 2.27 -9.27 0.91
C PHE A 80 1.94 -9.17 -0.58
N LYS A 81 2.92 -8.78 -1.42
CA LYS A 81 2.73 -8.65 -2.86
C LYS A 81 2.39 -9.99 -3.51
N LYS A 82 3.04 -11.07 -3.09
CA LYS A 82 2.77 -12.43 -3.60
C LYS A 82 1.36 -12.90 -3.25
N PHE A 83 0.94 -12.72 -2.02
CA PHE A 83 -0.40 -13.09 -1.55
C PHE A 83 -1.48 -12.27 -2.26
N THR A 84 -1.37 -10.94 -2.20
CA THR A 84 -2.38 -10.05 -2.77
C THR A 84 -2.49 -10.20 -4.29
N SER A 85 -1.38 -10.42 -5.02
CA SER A 85 -1.42 -10.72 -6.45
C SER A 85 -2.30 -11.92 -6.77
N LYS A 86 -2.11 -13.03 -6.05
CA LYS A 86 -2.90 -14.25 -6.24
C LYS A 86 -4.39 -14.03 -5.93
N GLN A 87 -4.69 -13.31 -4.87
CA GLN A 87 -6.08 -13.08 -4.46
C GLN A 87 -6.79 -12.08 -5.38
N ILE A 88 -6.10 -11.03 -5.86
CA ILE A 88 -6.64 -10.08 -6.83
C ILE A 88 -7.04 -10.81 -8.12
N VAL A 89 -6.17 -11.67 -8.67
CA VAL A 89 -6.48 -12.43 -9.87
C VAL A 89 -7.71 -13.34 -9.65
N LYS A 90 -7.75 -14.07 -8.52
CA LYS A 90 -8.91 -14.90 -8.17
C LYS A 90 -10.21 -14.11 -8.08
N LEU A 91 -10.17 -12.92 -7.47
CA LEU A 91 -11.35 -12.05 -7.38
C LEU A 91 -11.79 -11.56 -8.77
N ILE A 92 -10.84 -11.18 -9.65
CA ILE A 92 -11.14 -10.76 -11.01
C ILE A 92 -11.78 -11.92 -11.81
N GLU A 93 -11.31 -13.16 -11.61
CA GLU A 93 -11.84 -14.35 -12.25
C GLU A 93 -13.24 -14.73 -11.75
N ALA A 94 -13.48 -14.58 -10.44
CA ALA A 94 -14.72 -14.99 -9.78
C ALA A 94 -15.84 -13.95 -9.87
N GLU A 95 -15.49 -12.65 -9.87
CA GLU A 95 -16.48 -11.59 -9.90
C GLU A 95 -16.92 -11.22 -11.32
N ASN A 96 -18.10 -10.60 -11.43
CA ASN A 96 -18.59 -10.04 -12.68
C ASN A 96 -17.88 -8.69 -13.00
N GLU A 97 -16.58 -8.74 -13.27
CA GLU A 97 -15.76 -7.60 -13.65
C GLU A 97 -15.83 -7.40 -15.16
N SER A 98 -16.44 -6.31 -15.60
CA SER A 98 -16.63 -6.02 -17.03
C SER A 98 -15.32 -5.85 -17.82
N ARG A 99 -14.22 -5.48 -17.13
CA ARG A 99 -12.88 -5.31 -17.70
C ARG A 99 -12.00 -6.53 -17.51
N LYS A 100 -12.57 -7.68 -17.05
CA LYS A 100 -11.83 -8.90 -16.66
C LYS A 100 -10.79 -9.31 -17.69
N GLU A 101 -11.22 -9.55 -18.94
CA GLU A 101 -10.34 -10.02 -20.00
C GLU A 101 -9.18 -9.03 -20.27
N TRP A 102 -9.51 -7.74 -20.30
CA TRP A 102 -8.51 -6.69 -20.50
C TRP A 102 -7.51 -6.62 -19.35
N ILE A 103 -7.98 -6.67 -18.09
CA ILE A 103 -7.08 -6.61 -16.91
C ILE A 103 -6.16 -7.83 -16.88
N LEU A 104 -6.71 -9.04 -17.05
CA LEU A 104 -5.93 -10.28 -17.05
C LEU A 104 -4.90 -10.28 -18.18
N TYR A 105 -5.28 -9.86 -19.38
CA TYR A 105 -4.35 -9.71 -20.51
C TYR A 105 -3.17 -8.77 -20.16
N ARG A 106 -3.41 -7.63 -19.48
CA ARG A 106 -2.34 -6.72 -19.06
C ARG A 106 -1.40 -7.41 -18.07
N PHE A 107 -1.94 -8.15 -17.11
CA PHE A 107 -1.16 -8.88 -16.12
C PHE A 107 -0.33 -10.02 -16.73
N GLU A 108 -0.89 -10.76 -17.66
CA GLU A 108 -0.18 -11.79 -18.45
C GLU A 108 0.95 -11.16 -19.27
N TYR A 109 0.67 -10.11 -20.01
CA TYR A 109 1.66 -9.41 -20.82
C TYR A 109 2.89 -9.01 -20.01
N HIS A 110 2.69 -8.44 -18.81
CA HIS A 110 3.79 -8.06 -17.94
C HIS A 110 4.50 -9.26 -17.27
N ALA A 111 3.84 -10.39 -17.14
CA ALA A 111 4.46 -11.62 -16.65
C ALA A 111 5.48 -12.20 -17.64
N LEU A 112 5.25 -12.09 -18.96
CA LEU A 112 6.15 -12.58 -20.00
C LEU A 112 7.58 -12.00 -19.87
N PHE A 113 7.73 -10.82 -19.34
CA PHE A 113 9.03 -10.13 -19.15
C PHE A 113 9.60 -10.30 -17.75
N ASN A 114 9.03 -11.19 -16.92
CA ASN A 114 9.46 -11.36 -15.53
C ASN A 114 9.62 -12.83 -15.17
N THR A 115 10.86 -13.31 -15.10
CA THR A 115 11.20 -14.71 -14.79
C THR A 115 10.81 -15.18 -13.38
N ARG A 116 10.37 -14.27 -12.50
CA ARG A 116 9.95 -14.57 -11.11
C ARG A 116 8.44 -14.75 -10.95
N VAL A 117 7.68 -14.54 -12.01
CA VAL A 117 6.20 -14.59 -12.02
C VAL A 117 5.76 -15.56 -13.10
N GLU A 118 4.92 -16.54 -12.76
CA GLU A 118 4.51 -17.57 -13.71
C GLU A 118 3.47 -17.05 -14.72
N ASN A 119 2.31 -16.59 -14.25
CA ASN A 119 1.18 -16.29 -15.13
C ASN A 119 0.75 -14.82 -15.12
N TYR A 120 0.69 -14.19 -13.96
CA TYR A 120 0.14 -12.84 -13.80
C TYR A 120 1.04 -11.96 -12.97
N LYS A 121 1.47 -10.83 -13.51
CA LYS A 121 2.18 -9.78 -12.79
C LYS A 121 1.22 -8.64 -12.46
N VAL A 122 0.82 -8.53 -11.19
CA VAL A 122 -0.14 -7.53 -10.72
C VAL A 122 0.57 -6.25 -10.28
N TRP A 123 1.60 -6.36 -9.45
CA TRP A 123 2.36 -5.23 -8.95
C TRP A 123 3.60 -4.95 -9.81
N GLN A 124 3.96 -3.68 -9.97
CA GLN A 124 5.24 -3.27 -10.54
C GLN A 124 6.41 -3.83 -9.72
N ASP A 125 7.57 -4.00 -10.38
CA ASP A 125 8.78 -4.48 -9.71
C ASP A 125 9.27 -3.49 -8.66
N GLY A 126 9.88 -4.05 -7.61
CA GLY A 126 10.42 -3.27 -6.52
C GLY A 126 9.36 -2.51 -5.72
N TYR A 127 9.81 -1.51 -5.02
CA TYR A 127 9.03 -0.49 -4.33
C TYR A 127 9.90 0.75 -4.20
N HIS A 128 9.29 1.92 -4.27
CA HIS A 128 9.99 3.15 -3.95
C HIS A 128 9.99 3.33 -2.43
N GLY A 129 11.04 2.84 -1.77
CA GLY A 129 11.23 3.01 -0.33
C GLY A 129 12.08 4.25 -0.04
N ILE A 130 11.55 5.20 0.70
CA ILE A 130 12.27 6.38 1.19
C ILE A 130 12.38 6.25 2.70
N ALA A 131 13.61 6.19 3.24
CA ALA A 131 13.80 6.23 4.69
C ALA A 131 13.36 7.58 5.24
N CYS A 132 12.56 7.54 6.31
CA CYS A 132 12.06 8.72 7.01
C CYS A 132 12.91 8.94 8.28
N ASP A 133 14.17 9.31 8.08
CA ASP A 133 15.21 9.44 9.10
C ASP A 133 15.12 10.74 9.93
N THR A 134 14.24 11.65 9.57
CA THR A 134 13.97 12.88 10.32
C THR A 134 12.46 13.09 10.52
N VAL A 135 12.10 13.73 11.63
CA VAL A 135 10.70 14.11 11.91
C VAL A 135 10.10 14.93 10.76
N LYS A 136 10.90 15.82 10.16
CA LYS A 136 10.48 16.64 9.01
C LYS A 136 10.06 15.78 7.83
N VAL A 137 10.85 14.78 7.44
CA VAL A 137 10.54 13.85 6.33
C VAL A 137 9.33 12.99 6.68
N LEU A 138 9.27 12.49 7.93
CA LEU A 138 8.16 11.70 8.43
C LEU A 138 6.82 12.44 8.29
N VAL A 139 6.75 13.68 8.81
CA VAL A 139 5.56 14.55 8.72
C VAL A 139 5.21 14.86 7.27
N GLN A 140 6.20 15.15 6.44
CA GLN A 140 5.99 15.40 5.02
C GLN A 140 5.34 14.20 4.33
N LYS A 141 5.81 12.97 4.63
CA LYS A 141 5.27 11.75 4.02
C LYS A 141 3.89 11.40 4.56
N LEU A 142 3.67 11.59 5.86
CA LEU A 142 2.36 11.42 6.48
C LEU A 142 1.31 12.34 5.80
N ASN A 143 1.60 13.63 5.72
CA ASN A 143 0.73 14.60 5.04
C ASN A 143 0.53 14.28 3.55
N TYR A 144 1.57 13.80 2.87
CA TYR A 144 1.46 13.37 1.48
C TYR A 144 0.47 12.23 1.33
N ILE A 145 0.57 11.20 2.20
CA ILE A 145 -0.33 10.03 2.21
C ILE A 145 -1.78 10.48 2.41
N HIS A 146 -2.03 11.28 3.45
CA HIS A 146 -3.38 11.71 3.82
C HIS A 146 -4.02 12.63 2.77
N LYS A 147 -3.24 13.54 2.17
CA LYS A 147 -3.76 14.47 1.14
C LYS A 147 -3.87 13.86 -0.26
N ASN A 148 -3.46 12.60 -0.45
CA ASN A 148 -3.49 11.96 -1.78
C ASN A 148 -4.91 11.90 -2.37
N PRO A 149 -5.96 11.42 -1.67
CA PRO A 149 -7.32 11.37 -2.21
C PRO A 149 -7.94 12.77 -2.43
N VAL A 150 -7.54 13.78 -1.65
CA VAL A 150 -7.97 15.17 -1.88
C VAL A 150 -7.35 15.72 -3.17
N ARG A 151 -6.04 15.50 -3.37
CA ARG A 151 -5.33 15.90 -4.60
C ARG A 151 -5.87 15.20 -5.85
N ALA A 152 -6.37 13.97 -5.69
CA ALA A 152 -7.02 13.22 -6.76
C ALA A 152 -8.49 13.64 -7.00
N GLY A 153 -9.03 14.56 -6.20
CA GLY A 153 -10.42 15.03 -6.33
C GLY A 153 -11.46 14.01 -5.91
N ILE A 154 -11.07 12.99 -5.11
CA ILE A 154 -11.98 11.92 -4.66
C ILE A 154 -12.83 12.39 -3.47
N VAL A 155 -12.23 13.15 -2.56
CA VAL A 155 -12.87 13.73 -1.38
C VAL A 155 -12.38 15.15 -1.17
N SER A 156 -13.14 15.96 -0.40
CA SER A 156 -12.77 17.32 -0.04
C SER A 156 -11.77 17.40 1.11
N GLU A 157 -11.89 16.48 2.08
CA GLU A 157 -11.05 16.42 3.26
C GLU A 157 -10.43 15.03 3.39
N PRO A 158 -9.18 14.90 3.91
CA PRO A 158 -8.48 13.62 4.01
C PRO A 158 -9.24 12.54 4.79
N GLU A 159 -9.87 12.91 5.91
CA GLU A 159 -10.61 12.01 6.80
C GLU A 159 -11.92 11.50 6.21
N HIS A 160 -12.40 12.09 5.11
CA HIS A 160 -13.57 11.59 4.39
C HIS A 160 -13.26 10.38 3.50
N TYR A 161 -11.98 10.02 3.33
CA TYR A 161 -11.59 8.87 2.53
C TYR A 161 -11.40 7.63 3.39
N LEU A 162 -12.38 6.73 3.38
CA LEU A 162 -12.44 5.51 4.21
C LEU A 162 -11.20 4.61 4.12
N TYR A 163 -10.54 4.55 2.97
CA TYR A 163 -9.37 3.69 2.74
C TYR A 163 -8.04 4.44 2.97
N SER A 164 -8.02 5.28 3.98
CA SER A 164 -6.86 6.05 4.43
C SER A 164 -6.79 6.11 5.94
N SER A 165 -5.59 6.10 6.49
CA SER A 165 -5.34 6.34 7.91
C SER A 165 -5.66 7.77 8.37
N ALA A 166 -5.98 8.69 7.47
CA ALA A 166 -6.43 10.04 7.85
C ALA A 166 -7.67 9.99 8.77
N VAL A 167 -8.51 8.97 8.61
CA VAL A 167 -9.66 8.68 9.49
C VAL A 167 -9.23 8.52 10.95
N ASP A 168 -8.17 7.72 11.19
CA ASP A 168 -7.65 7.43 12.53
C ASP A 168 -6.97 8.66 13.14
N TYR A 169 -6.22 9.41 12.35
CA TYR A 169 -5.55 10.66 12.78
C TYR A 169 -6.56 11.79 13.06
N ALA A 170 -7.76 11.72 12.54
CA ALA A 170 -8.88 12.61 12.89
C ALA A 170 -9.66 12.14 14.15
N GLY A 171 -9.23 11.05 14.79
CA GLY A 171 -9.84 10.52 16.02
C GLY A 171 -11.02 9.57 15.79
N TYR A 172 -11.23 9.10 14.56
CA TYR A 172 -12.23 8.08 14.24
C TYR A 172 -11.60 6.69 14.16
N ASN A 173 -12.41 5.66 13.95
CA ASN A 173 -11.95 4.29 13.77
C ASN A 173 -11.82 3.97 12.28
N GLY A 174 -10.59 3.83 11.80
CA GLY A 174 -10.29 3.41 10.44
C GLY A 174 -10.39 1.89 10.25
N MET A 175 -10.06 1.42 9.06
CA MET A 175 -10.19 0.00 8.68
C MET A 175 -8.92 -0.83 8.94
N VAL A 176 -7.76 -0.20 9.00
CA VAL A 176 -6.47 -0.85 9.23
C VAL A 176 -5.97 -0.51 10.62
N LYS A 177 -5.49 -1.51 11.35
CA LYS A 177 -4.85 -1.32 12.67
C LYS A 177 -3.53 -0.57 12.49
N LEU A 178 -3.35 0.48 13.29
CA LEU A 178 -2.24 1.42 13.16
C LEU A 178 -1.55 1.66 14.50
N THR A 179 -0.27 1.99 14.42
CA THR A 179 0.44 2.68 15.49
C THR A 179 0.47 4.18 15.17
N ILE A 180 -0.34 4.95 15.89
CA ILE A 180 -0.41 6.41 15.69
C ILE A 180 0.91 7.04 16.12
N LEU A 181 1.49 7.86 15.25
CA LEU A 181 2.72 8.61 15.56
C LEU A 181 2.40 9.77 16.51
N ASP A 182 2.97 9.73 17.69
CA ASP A 182 3.02 10.92 18.56
C ASP A 182 4.13 11.86 18.08
N LEU A 183 3.75 12.88 17.36
CA LEU A 183 4.67 13.87 16.79
C LEU A 183 4.87 15.07 17.71
N GLY A 184 4.22 15.06 18.92
CA GLY A 184 4.29 16.16 19.88
C GLY A 184 3.58 17.45 19.44
N PHE A 185 2.84 17.41 18.32
CA PHE A 185 2.01 18.51 17.82
C PHE A 185 0.82 17.95 17.03
N THR A 186 -0.30 18.67 17.09
CA THR A 186 -1.48 18.34 16.30
C THR A 186 -1.19 18.64 14.83
N LEU A 187 -1.39 17.64 13.94
CA LEU A 187 -1.32 17.89 12.50
C LEU A 187 -2.38 18.95 12.17
N GLN A 188 -1.96 20.09 11.66
CA GLN A 188 -2.90 21.09 11.15
C GLN A 188 -3.54 20.48 9.89
N THR A 189 -4.84 20.22 9.97
CA THR A 189 -5.71 19.77 8.87
C THR A 189 -5.76 20.78 7.74
#